data_3daa6d3ffedf5386ee8c56c4eaa393db
#
_entry.id   3daa6d3ffedf5386ee8c56c4eaa393db
#
_cell.length_a   1.000
_cell.length_b   1.000
_cell.length_c   1.000
_cell.angle_alpha   90.00
_cell.angle_beta   90.00
_cell.angle_gamma   90.00
#
_symmetry.space_group_name_H-M   'P 1'
#
loop_
_entity.id
_entity.type
_entity.pdbx_description
1 polymer ?
#
loop_
_entity_poly.entity_id
_entity_poly.type
_entity_poly.pdbx_seq_one_letter_code
_entity_poly.pdbx_strand_id
1 'polypeptide(L)'
;TGHAWRRDRMMTELASKSIGRPVSFDRTSTIEAATNLYWQSGVAATSFNQVSRALGVSKPTLYRYFGDEDGLVSAAIEHYVSQRTLYADLLGATGDIRTDLNAWFDKQIDDLYEKHADASMPTGCLLMECVQLGNAIGEKSRATVHQAVQGILDMFEERLKAAEAAGQL
;
A
#
# COMPACT_ATOMS: atom_id res chain seq x y z
N THR A 1 -49.94 15.16 -41.14
CA THR A 1 -48.75 14.44 -41.65
C THR A 1 -47.49 15.22 -41.30
N GLY A 2 -47.05 15.21 -40.06
CA GLY A 2 -45.89 16.02 -39.66
C GLY A 2 -45.23 15.63 -38.30
N HIS A 3 -45.61 14.50 -37.68
CA HIS A 3 -45.15 14.17 -36.34
C HIS A 3 -44.29 12.87 -36.21
N ALA A 4 -44.01 12.17 -37.29
CA ALA A 4 -43.22 10.92 -37.25
C ALA A 4 -41.72 11.12 -37.34
N TRP A 5 -41.22 12.25 -37.85
CA TRP A 5 -39.79 12.49 -38.12
C TRP A 5 -38.99 13.06 -36.93
N ARG A 6 -39.64 13.44 -35.84
CA ARG A 6 -38.91 13.99 -34.65
C ARG A 6 -38.53 12.95 -33.61
N ARG A 7 -39.15 11.76 -33.62
CA ARG A 7 -38.86 10.70 -32.65
C ARG A 7 -37.61 9.87 -33.00
N ASP A 8 -37.33 9.70 -34.28
CA ASP A 8 -36.17 8.90 -34.73
C ASP A 8 -34.83 9.62 -34.53
N ARG A 9 -34.82 10.95 -34.56
CA ARG A 9 -33.61 11.74 -34.35
C ARG A 9 -33.16 11.80 -32.90
N MET A 10 -34.09 11.76 -31.93
CA MET A 10 -33.82 11.74 -30.51
C MET A 10 -33.29 10.40 -29.99
N MET A 11 -33.66 9.30 -30.67
CA MET A 11 -33.21 7.95 -30.28
C MET A 11 -31.81 7.63 -30.81
N THR A 12 -31.34 8.31 -31.87
CA THR A 12 -30.01 8.12 -32.43
C THR A 12 -28.94 8.97 -31.70
N GLU A 13 -29.35 10.04 -31.04
CA GLU A 13 -28.44 10.90 -30.28
C GLU A 13 -28.11 10.38 -28.86
N LEU A 14 -28.92 9.47 -28.34
CA LEU A 14 -28.66 8.80 -27.04
C LEU A 14 -27.74 7.58 -27.13
N ALA A 15 -27.36 7.16 -28.32
CA ALA A 15 -26.52 5.96 -28.55
C ALA A 15 -25.05 6.27 -28.79
N SER A 16 -24.62 7.54 -28.82
CA SER A 16 -23.20 7.89 -28.83
C SER A 16 -22.70 8.30 -27.45
N LYS A 17 -22.89 7.42 -26.45
CA LYS A 17 -22.04 7.46 -25.27
C LYS A 17 -20.63 7.20 -25.76
N SER A 18 -19.82 8.24 -25.88
CA SER A 18 -18.40 8.14 -26.20
C SER A 18 -17.81 7.03 -25.34
N ILE A 19 -17.33 5.98 -26.01
CA ILE A 19 -16.42 5.02 -25.36
C ILE A 19 -15.23 5.87 -24.97
N GLY A 20 -15.19 6.27 -23.70
CA GLY A 20 -14.09 7.04 -23.15
C GLY A 20 -12.81 6.30 -23.48
N ARG A 21 -11.80 7.04 -23.94
CA ARG A 21 -10.44 6.52 -24.15
C ARG A 21 -10.13 5.59 -22.96
N PRO A 22 -9.70 4.33 -23.20
CA PRO A 22 -9.37 3.43 -22.11
C PRO A 22 -8.46 4.17 -21.15
N VAL A 23 -8.86 4.30 -19.88
CA VAL A 23 -8.00 4.87 -18.84
C VAL A 23 -6.73 4.05 -18.89
N SER A 24 -5.61 4.69 -19.23
CA SER A 24 -4.32 4.01 -19.29
C SER A 24 -4.08 3.42 -17.90
N PHE A 25 -3.78 2.12 -17.83
CA PHE A 25 -3.44 1.48 -16.57
C PHE A 25 -2.26 2.23 -15.94
N ASP A 26 -2.46 2.71 -14.73
CA ASP A 26 -1.41 3.29 -13.90
C ASP A 26 -1.03 2.28 -12.80
N ARG A 27 0.21 1.78 -12.88
CA ARG A 27 0.73 0.80 -11.94
C ARG A 27 0.86 1.37 -10.54
N THR A 28 1.32 2.61 -10.41
CA THR A 28 1.56 3.26 -9.11
C THR A 28 0.25 3.48 -8.36
N SER A 29 -0.73 4.10 -8.99
CA SER A 29 -2.04 4.32 -8.37
C SER A 29 -2.78 3.01 -8.08
N THR A 30 -2.55 1.97 -8.89
CA THR A 30 -3.10 0.63 -8.63
C THR A 30 -2.48 -0.02 -7.39
N ILE A 31 -1.15 0.09 -7.22
CA ILE A 31 -0.46 -0.43 -6.02
C ILE A 31 -0.92 0.32 -4.77
N GLU A 32 -0.99 1.65 -4.82
CA GLU A 32 -1.46 2.47 -3.70
C GLU A 32 -2.88 2.09 -3.27
N ALA A 33 -3.80 1.99 -4.22
CA ALA A 33 -5.18 1.59 -3.94
C ALA A 33 -5.28 0.14 -3.42
N ALA A 34 -4.47 -0.80 -3.95
CA ALA A 34 -4.40 -2.16 -3.45
C ALA A 34 -3.84 -2.21 -2.02
N THR A 35 -2.79 -1.43 -1.73
CA THR A 35 -2.19 -1.31 -0.40
C THR A 35 -3.24 -0.85 0.62
N ASN A 36 -3.98 0.20 0.30
CA ASN A 36 -5.04 0.72 1.17
C ASN A 36 -6.15 -0.32 1.40
N LEU A 37 -6.56 -1.03 0.34
CA LEU A 37 -7.58 -2.07 0.44
C LEU A 37 -7.14 -3.24 1.33
N TYR A 38 -5.91 -3.75 1.13
CA TYR A 38 -5.35 -4.81 1.98
C TYR A 38 -5.21 -4.37 3.43
N TRP A 39 -4.77 -3.14 3.66
CA TRP A 39 -4.61 -2.60 5.00
C TRP A 39 -5.95 -2.40 5.72
N GLN A 40 -7.01 -1.95 5.00
CA GLN A 40 -8.35 -1.77 5.57
C GLN A 40 -9.08 -3.08 5.84
N SER A 41 -8.94 -4.05 4.95
CA SER A 41 -9.78 -5.25 4.94
C SER A 41 -9.04 -6.51 5.38
N GLY A 42 -7.72 -6.45 5.52
CA GLY A 42 -6.85 -7.58 5.77
C GLY A 42 -6.45 -8.32 4.49
N VAL A 43 -5.18 -8.73 4.41
CA VAL A 43 -4.64 -9.45 3.25
C VAL A 43 -5.34 -10.79 3.05
N ALA A 44 -5.49 -11.58 4.12
CA ALA A 44 -6.13 -12.90 4.04
C ALA A 44 -7.63 -12.84 3.75
N ALA A 45 -8.29 -11.74 4.10
CA ALA A 45 -9.71 -11.53 3.88
C ALA A 45 -10.03 -10.94 2.50
N THR A 46 -9.04 -10.49 1.74
CA THR A 46 -9.20 -9.75 0.50
C THR A 46 -8.78 -10.59 -0.70
N SER A 47 -9.75 -11.19 -1.39
CA SER A 47 -9.49 -11.96 -2.61
C SER A 47 -9.12 -11.08 -3.81
N PHE A 48 -8.40 -11.65 -4.77
CA PHE A 48 -8.03 -11.00 -6.03
C PHE A 48 -9.25 -10.50 -6.83
N ASN A 49 -10.41 -11.17 -6.68
CA ASN A 49 -11.67 -10.72 -7.25
C ASN A 49 -12.17 -9.42 -6.62
N GLN A 50 -12.05 -9.29 -5.31
CA GLN A 50 -12.44 -8.08 -4.58
C GLN A 50 -11.53 -6.93 -4.97
N VAL A 51 -10.21 -7.16 -5.04
CA VAL A 51 -9.23 -6.16 -5.52
C VAL A 51 -9.59 -5.67 -6.92
N SER A 52 -9.79 -6.59 -7.87
CA SER A 52 -10.16 -6.25 -9.26
C SER A 52 -11.41 -5.36 -9.33
N ARG A 53 -12.44 -5.69 -8.56
CA ARG A 53 -13.68 -4.89 -8.52
C ARG A 53 -13.49 -3.53 -7.86
N ALA A 54 -12.82 -3.50 -6.70
CA ALA A 54 -12.62 -2.27 -5.93
C ALA A 54 -11.78 -1.25 -6.70
N LEU A 55 -10.74 -1.72 -7.42
CA LEU A 55 -9.86 -0.87 -8.21
C LEU A 55 -10.39 -0.56 -9.61
N GLY A 56 -11.46 -1.23 -10.06
CA GLY A 56 -11.94 -1.09 -11.44
C GLY A 56 -10.94 -1.59 -12.49
N VAL A 57 -9.98 -2.44 -12.11
CA VAL A 57 -8.94 -2.99 -12.97
C VAL A 57 -9.26 -4.45 -13.29
N SER A 58 -9.25 -4.81 -14.57
CA SER A 58 -9.54 -6.19 -14.97
C SER A 58 -8.48 -7.18 -14.46
N LYS A 59 -8.89 -8.39 -14.09
CA LYS A 59 -7.97 -9.45 -13.67
C LYS A 59 -6.85 -9.73 -14.70
N PRO A 60 -7.14 -9.85 -16.01
CA PRO A 60 -6.07 -10.02 -17.00
C PRO A 60 -5.03 -8.90 -16.95
N THR A 61 -5.44 -7.67 -16.66
CA THR A 61 -4.54 -6.53 -16.48
C THR A 61 -3.70 -6.73 -15.22
N LEU A 62 -4.31 -7.06 -14.08
CA LEU A 62 -3.57 -7.33 -12.84
C LEU A 62 -2.58 -8.49 -13.02
N TYR A 63 -2.98 -9.60 -13.64
CA TYR A 63 -2.07 -10.72 -13.95
C TYR A 63 -0.89 -10.28 -14.82
N ARG A 64 -1.14 -9.45 -15.82
CA ARG A 64 -0.08 -8.97 -16.72
C ARG A 64 0.98 -8.15 -16.00
N TYR A 65 0.59 -7.33 -15.01
CA TYR A 65 1.51 -6.41 -14.33
C TYR A 65 2.12 -6.96 -13.05
N PHE A 66 1.43 -7.87 -12.37
CA PHE A 66 1.84 -8.40 -11.07
C PHE A 66 2.12 -9.92 -11.09
N GLY A 67 1.80 -10.58 -12.18
CA GLY A 67 1.97 -12.03 -12.36
C GLY A 67 0.85 -12.84 -11.72
N ASP A 68 0.65 -12.68 -10.43
CA ASP A 68 -0.35 -13.40 -9.65
C ASP A 68 -0.84 -12.56 -8.45
N GLU A 69 -1.71 -13.13 -7.63
CA GLU A 69 -2.20 -12.48 -6.40
C GLU A 69 -1.07 -12.20 -5.42
N ASP A 70 -0.15 -13.15 -5.26
CA ASP A 70 1.03 -13.00 -4.41
C ASP A 70 1.95 -11.87 -4.86
N GLY A 71 2.16 -11.71 -6.18
CA GLY A 71 2.91 -10.59 -6.71
C GLY A 71 2.28 -9.22 -6.45
N LEU A 72 0.93 -9.13 -6.43
CA LEU A 72 0.24 -7.89 -6.07
C LEU A 72 0.34 -7.61 -4.57
N VAL A 73 0.20 -8.63 -3.71
CA VAL A 73 0.38 -8.49 -2.25
C VAL A 73 1.81 -8.07 -1.94
N SER A 74 2.80 -8.71 -2.57
CA SER A 74 4.22 -8.34 -2.45
C SER A 74 4.46 -6.87 -2.80
N ALA A 75 3.94 -6.41 -3.95
CA ALA A 75 4.06 -5.02 -4.37
C ALA A 75 3.35 -4.03 -3.41
N ALA A 76 2.23 -4.42 -2.82
CA ALA A 76 1.53 -3.63 -1.82
C ALA A 76 2.34 -3.50 -0.51
N ILE A 77 2.99 -4.58 -0.07
CA ILE A 77 3.87 -4.58 1.10
C ILE A 77 5.08 -3.68 0.85
N GLU A 78 5.74 -3.79 -0.31
CA GLU A 78 6.86 -2.93 -0.70
C GLU A 78 6.47 -1.45 -0.67
N HIS A 79 5.32 -1.12 -1.26
CA HIS A 79 4.80 0.24 -1.25
C HIS A 79 4.54 0.75 0.18
N TYR A 80 3.87 -0.06 1.01
CA TYR A 80 3.60 0.28 2.40
C TYR A 80 4.87 0.57 3.19
N VAL A 81 5.90 -0.27 3.03
CA VAL A 81 7.19 -0.12 3.71
C VAL A 81 7.93 1.10 3.20
N SER A 82 7.94 1.35 1.88
CA SER A 82 8.62 2.51 1.29
C SER A 82 8.09 3.84 1.82
N GLN A 83 6.81 3.93 2.16
CA GLN A 83 6.22 5.13 2.77
C GLN A 83 6.68 5.35 4.22
N ARG A 84 7.27 4.35 4.88
CA ARG A 84 7.68 4.37 6.28
C ARG A 84 9.18 4.43 6.49
N THR A 85 9.99 4.09 5.47
CA THR A 85 11.44 4.31 5.51
C THR A 85 11.81 5.79 5.60
N LEU A 86 10.86 6.70 5.37
CA LEU A 86 11.03 8.14 5.61
C LEU A 86 11.41 8.47 7.07
N TYR A 87 11.17 7.54 8.02
CA TYR A 87 11.54 7.75 9.42
C TYR A 87 12.94 7.26 9.78
N ALA A 88 13.65 6.62 8.85
CA ALA A 88 15.04 6.21 9.06
C ALA A 88 15.94 7.41 9.37
N ASP A 89 15.68 8.54 8.74
CA ASP A 89 16.43 9.78 8.94
C ASP A 89 16.36 10.28 10.40
N LEU A 90 15.29 9.96 11.12
CA LEU A 90 15.15 10.35 12.53
C LEU A 90 16.15 9.63 13.44
N LEU A 91 16.58 8.42 13.09
CA LEU A 91 17.54 7.63 13.88
C LEU A 91 18.99 8.16 13.85
N GLY A 92 19.27 9.17 13.07
CA GLY A 92 20.60 9.79 13.01
C GLY A 92 20.58 11.31 13.05
N ALA A 93 19.40 11.90 13.27
CA ALA A 93 19.17 13.32 13.05
C ALA A 93 19.96 14.22 14.02
N THR A 94 20.11 13.83 15.29
CA THR A 94 20.74 14.64 16.33
C THR A 94 22.13 14.15 16.75
N GLY A 95 22.44 12.89 16.46
CA GLY A 95 23.63 12.21 16.92
C GLY A 95 23.59 11.75 18.38
N ASP A 96 22.54 12.05 19.13
CA ASP A 96 22.27 11.50 20.46
C ASP A 96 21.27 10.35 20.36
N ILE A 97 21.67 9.15 20.77
CA ILE A 97 20.89 7.92 20.59
C ILE A 97 19.52 7.97 21.29
N ARG A 98 19.46 8.56 22.48
CA ARG A 98 18.20 8.63 23.24
C ARG A 98 17.19 9.56 22.57
N THR A 99 17.69 10.72 22.12
CA THR A 99 16.87 11.71 21.39
C THR A 99 16.38 11.14 20.07
N ASP A 100 17.25 10.48 19.31
CA ASP A 100 16.91 9.89 18.01
C ASP A 100 15.89 8.76 18.14
N LEU A 101 16.06 7.85 19.11
CA LEU A 101 15.12 6.78 19.38
C LEU A 101 13.75 7.33 19.82
N ASN A 102 13.72 8.31 20.72
CA ASN A 102 12.48 8.94 21.14
C ASN A 102 11.74 9.57 19.95
N ALA A 103 12.44 10.35 19.14
CA ALA A 103 11.85 10.98 17.95
C ALA A 103 11.27 9.95 16.97
N TRP A 104 11.95 8.82 16.78
CA TRP A 104 11.48 7.74 15.93
C TRP A 104 10.21 7.08 16.50
N PHE A 105 10.19 6.75 17.79
CA PHE A 105 9.02 6.15 18.45
C PHE A 105 7.85 7.12 18.52
N ASP A 106 8.09 8.39 18.88
CA ASP A 106 7.05 9.42 18.93
C ASP A 106 6.37 9.56 17.58
N LYS A 107 7.15 9.59 16.49
CA LYS A 107 6.57 9.63 15.13
C LYS A 107 5.70 8.41 14.81
N GLN A 108 6.08 7.20 15.25
CA GLN A 108 5.25 5.99 15.07
C GLN A 108 3.93 6.10 15.84
N ILE A 109 4.01 6.65 17.05
CA ILE A 109 2.86 6.85 17.94
C ILE A 109 1.91 7.91 17.35
N ASP A 110 2.45 9.04 16.93
CA ASP A 110 1.67 10.14 16.32
C ASP A 110 0.93 9.64 15.07
N ASP A 111 1.58 8.90 14.20
CA ASP A 111 0.97 8.31 13.00
C ASP A 111 -0.18 7.35 13.35
N LEU A 112 -0.09 6.63 14.47
CA LEU A 112 -1.18 5.79 14.94
C LEU A 112 -2.37 6.63 15.44
N TYR A 113 -2.11 7.69 16.19
CA TYR A 113 -3.16 8.57 16.71
C TYR A 113 -3.85 9.37 15.60
N GLU A 114 -3.10 9.93 14.66
CA GLU A 114 -3.66 10.65 13.51
C GLU A 114 -4.60 9.75 12.70
N LYS A 115 -4.22 8.50 12.48
CA LYS A 115 -5.04 7.51 11.77
C LYS A 115 -6.27 7.08 12.57
N HIS A 116 -6.18 6.98 13.90
CA HIS A 116 -7.34 6.69 14.74
C HIS A 116 -8.35 7.84 14.80
N ALA A 117 -7.91 9.08 14.59
CA ALA A 117 -8.81 10.23 14.53
C ALA A 117 -9.70 10.26 13.29
N ASP A 118 -9.26 9.61 12.19
CA ASP A 118 -10.03 9.44 10.96
C ASP A 118 -10.50 7.99 10.83
N ALA A 119 -11.79 7.76 11.13
CA ALA A 119 -12.41 6.44 11.06
C ALA A 119 -12.37 5.80 9.65
N SER A 120 -12.04 6.57 8.60
CA SER A 120 -11.85 6.06 7.23
C SER A 120 -10.45 5.48 7.00
N MET A 121 -9.50 5.79 7.88
CA MET A 121 -8.11 5.31 7.75
C MET A 121 -7.95 3.92 8.38
N PRO A 122 -7.14 3.05 7.76
CA PRO A 122 -6.87 1.73 8.32
C PRO A 122 -6.10 1.84 9.63
N THR A 123 -6.44 0.98 10.59
CA THR A 123 -5.75 0.89 11.87
C THR A 123 -4.69 -0.22 11.85
N GLY A 124 -3.68 -0.10 12.71
CA GLY A 124 -2.63 -1.10 12.83
C GLY A 124 -1.52 -0.98 11.78
N CYS A 125 -0.77 -2.06 11.60
CA CYS A 125 0.40 -2.13 10.73
C CYS A 125 0.25 -3.28 9.73
N LEU A 126 0.15 -2.97 8.44
CA LEU A 126 0.04 -3.98 7.39
C LEU A 126 1.23 -4.96 7.38
N LEU A 127 2.45 -4.47 7.62
CA LEU A 127 3.63 -5.34 7.68
C LEU A 127 3.51 -6.35 8.84
N MET A 128 3.08 -5.91 10.03
CA MET A 128 2.91 -6.80 11.18
C MET A 128 1.79 -7.80 10.98
N GLU A 129 0.68 -7.43 10.32
CA GLU A 129 -0.35 -8.37 9.89
C GLU A 129 0.26 -9.45 8.99
N CYS A 130 1.03 -9.06 7.97
CA CYS A 130 1.68 -10.01 7.06
C CYS A 130 2.70 -10.91 7.77
N VAL A 131 3.43 -10.41 8.77
CA VAL A 131 4.30 -11.22 9.64
C VAL A 131 3.48 -12.29 10.36
N GLN A 132 2.32 -11.92 10.93
CA GLN A 132 1.45 -12.86 11.65
C GLN A 132 0.81 -13.92 10.74
N LEU A 133 0.50 -13.55 9.50
CA LEU A 133 -0.06 -14.49 8.51
C LEU A 133 0.93 -15.60 8.11
N GLY A 134 2.23 -15.35 8.19
CA GLY A 134 3.26 -16.37 7.96
C GLY A 134 3.03 -17.13 6.65
N ASN A 135 2.78 -18.43 6.75
CA ASN A 135 2.54 -19.29 5.59
C ASN A 135 1.17 -19.12 4.92
N ALA A 136 0.27 -18.30 5.46
CA ALA A 136 -1.02 -18.02 4.85
C ALA A 136 -0.93 -17.03 3.66
N ILE A 137 0.19 -16.31 3.52
CA ILE A 137 0.52 -15.51 2.33
C ILE A 137 1.49 -16.26 1.42
N GLY A 138 1.59 -15.82 0.16
CA GLY A 138 2.44 -16.48 -0.84
C GLY A 138 3.94 -16.33 -0.58
N GLU A 139 4.74 -17.02 -1.36
CA GLU A 139 6.21 -17.07 -1.17
C GLU A 139 6.87 -15.71 -1.43
N LYS A 140 6.43 -14.99 -2.49
CA LYS A 140 6.95 -13.66 -2.83
C LYS A 140 6.66 -12.67 -1.70
N SER A 141 5.42 -12.66 -1.20
CA SER A 141 5.01 -11.81 -0.09
C SER A 141 5.79 -12.11 1.18
N ARG A 142 6.04 -13.38 1.51
CA ARG A 142 6.88 -13.76 2.65
C ARG A 142 8.32 -13.26 2.49
N ALA A 143 8.90 -13.42 1.31
CA ALA A 143 10.25 -12.92 1.02
C ALA A 143 10.32 -11.39 1.22
N THR A 144 9.32 -10.66 0.72
CA THR A 144 9.22 -9.22 0.89
C THR A 144 9.06 -8.81 2.35
N VAL A 145 8.22 -9.52 3.11
CA VAL A 145 8.07 -9.31 4.57
C VAL A 145 9.39 -9.52 5.29
N HIS A 146 10.08 -10.64 5.01
CA HIS A 146 11.37 -10.95 5.62
C HIS A 146 12.41 -9.85 5.32
N GLN A 147 12.51 -9.43 4.07
CA GLN A 147 13.42 -8.36 3.67
C GLN A 147 13.10 -7.02 4.36
N ALA A 148 11.82 -6.68 4.47
CA ALA A 148 11.39 -5.46 5.14
C ALA A 148 11.72 -5.47 6.64
N VAL A 149 11.45 -6.59 7.33
CA VAL A 149 11.77 -6.76 8.75
C VAL A 149 13.29 -6.71 8.96
N GLN A 150 14.05 -7.41 8.12
CA GLN A 150 15.51 -7.40 8.20
C GLN A 150 16.08 -5.99 8.01
N GLY A 151 15.58 -5.24 7.03
CA GLY A 151 15.99 -3.84 6.82
C GLY A 151 15.74 -2.93 8.03
N ILE A 152 14.64 -3.14 8.74
CA ILE A 152 14.36 -2.42 10.00
C ILE A 152 15.37 -2.81 11.09
N LEU A 153 15.65 -4.10 11.23
CA LEU A 153 16.63 -4.58 12.22
C LEU A 153 18.04 -4.04 11.94
N ASP A 154 18.47 -4.09 10.69
CA ASP A 154 19.77 -3.60 10.26
C ASP A 154 19.93 -2.10 10.55
N MET A 155 18.90 -1.31 10.29
CA MET A 155 18.86 0.12 10.57
C MET A 155 19.07 0.42 12.07
N PHE A 156 18.41 -0.32 12.96
CA PHE A 156 18.60 -0.17 14.41
C PHE A 156 19.99 -0.65 14.83
N GLU A 157 20.45 -1.77 14.31
CA GLU A 157 21.78 -2.32 14.63
C GLU A 157 22.89 -1.34 14.26
N GLU A 158 22.85 -0.75 13.07
CA GLU A 158 23.82 0.26 12.63
C GLU A 158 23.81 1.47 13.56
N ARG A 159 22.62 1.96 13.94
CA ARG A 159 22.52 3.12 14.82
C ARG A 159 23.05 2.83 16.23
N LEU A 160 22.77 1.65 16.78
CA LEU A 160 23.24 1.23 18.10
C LEU A 160 24.79 1.04 18.10
N LYS A 161 25.35 0.43 17.06
CA LYS A 161 26.82 0.33 16.90
C LYS A 161 27.49 1.70 16.84
N ALA A 162 26.89 2.65 16.13
CA ALA A 162 27.38 4.02 16.06
C ALA A 162 27.34 4.71 17.45
N ALA A 163 26.27 4.49 18.21
CA ALA A 163 26.13 5.03 19.56
C ALA A 163 27.13 4.43 20.55
N GLU A 164 27.39 3.12 20.48
CA GLU A 164 28.42 2.44 21.26
C GLU A 164 29.80 2.99 20.95
N ALA A 165 30.16 3.12 19.68
CA ALA A 165 31.43 3.70 19.26
C ALA A 165 31.63 5.17 19.72
N ALA A 166 30.51 5.90 19.89
CA ALA A 166 30.52 7.28 20.42
C ALA A 166 30.46 7.36 21.96
N GLY A 167 30.43 6.22 22.66
CA GLY A 167 30.38 6.18 24.14
C GLY A 167 29.03 6.64 24.72
N GLN A 168 27.95 6.45 23.97
CA GLN A 168 26.59 6.82 24.41
C GLN A 168 25.81 5.63 25.02
N LEU A 169 26.38 4.44 24.93
CA LEU A 169 25.86 3.18 25.49
C LEU A 169 26.86 2.60 26.48
#